data_48ee3acca81f48b373eb66b27dc2a52e
#
_entry.id   48ee3acca81f48b373eb66b27dc2a52e
#
_cell.length_a   1.000
_cell.length_b   1.000
_cell.length_c   1.000
_cell.angle_alpha   90.00
_cell.angle_beta   90.00
_cell.angle_gamma   90.00
#
_symmetry.space_group_name_H-M   'P 1'
#
loop_
_entity.id
_entity.type
_entity.pdbx_description
1 polymer ?
#
loop_
_entity_poly.entity_id
_entity_poly.type
_entity_poly.pdbx_seq_one_letter_code
_entity_poly.pdbx_strand_id
1 'polypeptide(L)' 'MDEIRKINRLKAVLAEKGKTAKELALDLNVSPVTVSRWCQNVIQPDLQTLTKIVDLLGIDPRDL' A
#
# COMPACT_ATOMS: atom_id res chain seq x y z
N MET A 1 9.66 14.92 -0.38
CA MET A 1 10.64 13.85 -0.65
C MET A 1 10.36 12.61 0.15
N ASP A 2 10.25 12.74 1.46
CA ASP A 2 10.05 11.58 2.31
C ASP A 2 8.70 10.90 2.07
N GLU A 3 7.69 11.69 1.74
CA GLU A 3 6.37 11.13 1.45
C GLU A 3 6.40 10.23 0.22
N ILE A 4 7.16 10.61 -0.78
CA ILE A 4 7.32 9.82 -1.99
C ILE A 4 7.97 8.49 -1.66
N ARG A 5 8.97 8.51 -0.79
CA ARG A 5 9.66 7.29 -0.38
C ARG A 5 8.75 6.35 0.38
N LYS A 6 7.86 6.89 1.22
CA LYS A 6 6.92 6.07 1.97
C LYS A 6 6.00 5.28 1.06
N ILE A 7 5.48 5.94 0.02
CA ILE A 7 4.60 5.28 -0.92
C ILE A 7 5.35 4.23 -1.73
N ASN A 8 6.59 4.53 -2.11
CA ASN A 8 7.40 3.56 -2.84
C ASN A 8 7.65 2.29 -2.04
N ARG A 9 7.69 2.39 -0.72
CA ARG A 9 7.88 1.21 0.12
C ARG A 9 6.68 0.27 0.11
N LEU A 10 5.50 0.73 -0.27
CA LEU A 10 4.34 -0.16 -0.34
C LEU A 10 4.60 -1.35 -1.26
N LYS A 11 5.17 -1.09 -2.43
CA LYS A 11 5.49 -2.16 -3.36
C LYS A 11 6.49 -3.15 -2.75
N ALA A 12 7.52 -2.64 -2.10
CA ALA A 12 8.53 -3.49 -1.46
C ALA A 12 7.91 -4.31 -0.33
N VAL A 13 7.06 -3.69 0.49
CA VAL A 13 6.42 -4.38 1.60
C VAL A 13 5.50 -5.48 1.09
N LEU A 14 4.74 -5.23 0.03
CA LEU A 14 3.89 -6.26 -0.57
C LEU A 14 4.73 -7.45 -1.01
N ALA A 15 5.85 -7.20 -1.65
CA ALA A 15 6.74 -8.26 -2.09
C ALA A 15 7.28 -9.06 -0.91
N GLU A 16 7.67 -8.38 0.16
CA GLU A 16 8.18 -9.02 1.38
C GLU A 16 7.13 -9.91 2.02
N LYS A 17 5.86 -9.50 1.96
CA LYS A 17 4.76 -10.26 2.55
C LYS A 17 4.18 -11.31 1.61
N GLY A 18 4.70 -11.39 0.39
CA GLY A 18 4.20 -12.35 -0.59
C GLY A 18 2.81 -12.01 -1.10
N LYS A 19 2.44 -10.72 -1.09
CA LYS A 19 1.15 -10.25 -1.59
C LYS A 19 1.31 -9.47 -2.86
N THR A 20 0.31 -9.55 -3.74
CA THR A 20 0.26 -8.77 -4.96
C THR A 20 -0.64 -7.56 -4.75
N ALA A 21 -0.48 -6.56 -5.64
CA ALA A 21 -1.37 -5.40 -5.62
C ALA A 21 -2.83 -5.83 -5.82
N LYS A 22 -3.06 -6.85 -6.64
CA LYS A 22 -4.40 -7.36 -6.90
C LYS A 22 -5.02 -7.94 -5.62
N GLU A 23 -4.24 -8.69 -4.86
CA GLU A 23 -4.72 -9.26 -3.60
C GLU A 23 -5.06 -8.18 -2.59
N LEU A 24 -4.19 -7.17 -2.49
CA LEU A 24 -4.44 -6.05 -1.59
C LEU A 24 -5.71 -5.29 -2.00
N ALA A 25 -5.91 -5.10 -3.30
CA ALA A 25 -7.10 -4.44 -3.81
C ALA A 25 -8.37 -5.18 -3.40
N LEU A 26 -8.35 -6.51 -3.51
CA LEU A 26 -9.48 -7.34 -3.10
C LEU A 26 -9.75 -7.20 -1.60
N ASP A 27 -8.70 -7.25 -0.80
CA ASP A 27 -8.83 -7.14 0.66
C ASP A 27 -9.40 -5.79 1.08
N LEU A 28 -9.05 -4.74 0.35
CA LEU A 28 -9.50 -3.38 0.65
C LEU A 28 -10.79 -3.00 -0.07
N ASN A 29 -11.26 -3.88 -0.96
CA ASN A 29 -12.44 -3.60 -1.77
C ASN A 29 -12.27 -2.36 -2.64
N VAL A 30 -11.10 -2.24 -3.25
CA VAL A 30 -10.79 -1.14 -4.18
C VAL A 30 -10.32 -1.73 -5.50
N SER A 31 -10.20 -0.88 -6.51
CA SER A 31 -9.72 -1.29 -7.82
C SER A 31 -8.23 -1.62 -7.77
N PRO A 32 -7.78 -2.68 -8.49
CA PRO A 32 -6.35 -2.95 -8.62
C PRO A 32 -5.58 -1.77 -9.20
N VAL A 33 -6.22 -0.99 -10.07
CA VAL A 33 -5.61 0.21 -10.65
C VAL A 33 -5.30 1.22 -9.55
N THR A 34 -6.20 1.35 -8.57
CA THR A 34 -5.98 2.26 -7.44
C THR A 34 -4.74 1.86 -6.65
N VAL A 35 -4.60 0.57 -6.34
CA VAL A 35 -3.41 0.09 -5.62
C VAL A 35 -2.15 0.30 -6.45
N SER A 36 -2.23 0.04 -7.74
CA SER A 36 -1.11 0.26 -8.65
C SER A 36 -0.65 1.71 -8.64
N ARG A 37 -1.61 2.64 -8.61
CA ARG A 37 -1.29 4.07 -8.56
C ARG A 37 -0.62 4.45 -7.25
N TRP A 38 -1.02 3.83 -6.15
CA TRP A 38 -0.32 4.03 -4.86
C TRP A 38 1.12 3.58 -4.97
N CYS A 39 1.35 2.41 -5.56
CA CYS A 39 2.70 1.86 -5.73
C CYS A 39 3.56 2.71 -6.66
N GLN A 40 2.93 3.36 -7.64
CA GLN A 40 3.62 4.24 -8.59
C GLN A 40 3.74 5.68 -8.08
N ASN A 41 3.18 5.94 -6.90
CA ASN A 41 3.27 7.26 -6.29
C ASN A 41 2.49 8.33 -7.06
N VAL A 42 1.47 7.90 -7.82
CA VAL A 42 0.62 8.82 -8.57
C VAL A 42 -0.42 9.46 -7.66
N ILE A 43 -1.02 8.63 -6.79
CA ILE A 43 -1.94 9.10 -5.74
C ILE A 43 -1.55 8.39 -4.44
N GLN A 44 -2.03 8.94 -3.33
CA GLN A 44 -1.75 8.35 -2.03
C GLN A 44 -3.05 7.90 -1.38
N PRO A 45 -3.02 6.81 -0.62
CA PRO A 45 -4.21 6.40 0.14
C PRO A 45 -4.46 7.41 1.27
N ASP A 46 -5.74 7.56 1.63
CA ASP A 46 -6.08 8.39 2.78
C ASP A 46 -5.68 7.68 4.08
N LEU A 47 -5.79 8.39 5.18
CA LEU A 47 -5.35 7.88 6.47
C LEU A 47 -6.09 6.60 6.86
N GLN A 48 -7.39 6.55 6.64
CA GLN A 48 -8.17 5.36 6.97
C GLN A 48 -7.72 4.14 6.16
N THR A 49 -7.50 4.34 4.88
CA THR A 49 -7.05 3.28 4.00
C THR A 49 -5.65 2.83 4.39
N LEU A 50 -4.78 3.78 4.71
CA LEU A 50 -3.42 3.48 5.12
C LEU A 50 -3.42 2.63 6.38
N THR A 51 -4.30 2.94 7.33
CA THR A 51 -4.44 2.15 8.56
C THR A 51 -4.86 0.72 8.24
N LYS A 52 -5.80 0.55 7.31
CA LYS A 52 -6.22 -0.79 6.90
C LYS A 52 -5.09 -1.57 6.25
N ILE A 53 -4.30 -0.90 5.42
CA ILE A 53 -3.14 -1.54 4.78
C ILE A 53 -2.16 -2.04 5.84
N VAL A 54 -1.86 -1.20 6.81
CA VAL A 54 -0.95 -1.56 7.88
C VAL A 54 -1.46 -2.77 8.65
N ASP A 55 -2.76 -2.78 8.98
CA ASP A 55 -3.35 -3.89 9.70
C ASP A 55 -3.32 -5.18 8.88
N LEU A 56 -3.68 -5.10 7.61
CA LEU A 56 -3.71 -6.27 6.74
C LEU A 56 -2.33 -6.88 6.54
N LEU A 57 -1.33 -6.05 6.43
CA LEU A 57 0.03 -6.52 6.18
C LEU A 57 0.79 -6.84 7.47
N GLY A 58 0.24 -6.47 8.62
CA GLY A 58 0.88 -6.72 9.91
C GLY A 58 2.20 -6.00 10.05
N ILE A 59 2.27 -4.77 9.58
CA ILE A 59 3.50 -3.97 9.62
C ILE A 59 3.31 -2.73 10.48
N ASP A 60 4.43 -2.10 10.80
CA ASP A 60 4.43 -0.82 11.49
C ASP A 60 4.15 0.29 10.46
N PRO A 61 3.30 1.27 10.76
CA PRO A 61 3.05 2.38 9.83
C PRO A 61 4.32 3.08 9.37
N ARG A 62 5.36 3.04 10.18
CA ARG A 62 6.64 3.66 9.82
C ARG A 62 7.37 2.93 8.71
N ASP A 63 6.95 1.73 8.40
CA ASP A 63 7.58 0.93 7.35
C ASP A 63 7.08 1.27 5.95
N LEU A 64 6.10 2.15 5.85
CA LEU A 64 5.56 2.57 4.54
C LEU A 64 6.15 3.88 4.05
#